data_e581e3eee7e2616f47a816c3f91ac3b9
#
_entry.id   e581e3eee7e2616f47a816c3f91ac3b9
#
_cell.length_a   1.000
_cell.length_b   1.000
_cell.length_c   1.000
_cell.angle_alpha   90.00
_cell.angle_beta   90.00
_cell.angle_gamma   90.00
#
_symmetry.space_group_name_H-M   'P 1'
#
loop_
_entity.id
_entity.type
_entity.pdbx_description
1 polymer ?
#
loop_
_entity_poly.entity_id
_entity_poly.type
_entity_poly.pdbx_seq_one_letter_code
_entity_poly.pdbx_strand_id
1 'polypeptide(L)'
;MRIEYSYNHLHAEEYLYYRKENLIREIEDCLKDVDANRFLKVSCDKANLGLIYYDQKALNSEIKDRLTEKGWEEFKTSYYVTSDQSTTKEIVKISDAEEQKRIILENNQEPLKSFNQVDFLKDRIAVEVQFGKYFSVAYDLHVKHTFFYIRDDIEVGIEIIPTHRMMMCMDTGVAWYENEVTNVIREGRNNPSVPVYILGIESDDCISTDPCDFTDSELRNILAHSDKYKLFGQMKKAKAKVDKIQFQIDDLNKTYLELKKDGLDDESKEIKKLIKQNDKLMEKKGEASDKYYIIKDNPPARLIRIQRIEKLV
;
A
#
# COMPACT_ATOMS: atom_id res chain seq x y z
N MET A 1 -0.57 0.09 -18.71
CA MET A 1 0.66 0.00 -17.86
C MET A 1 1.76 -0.73 -18.63
N ARG A 2 3.00 -0.60 -18.21
CA ARG A 2 4.13 -1.33 -18.80
C ARG A 2 4.96 -2.03 -17.71
N ILE A 3 5.66 -3.08 -18.12
CA ILE A 3 6.73 -3.66 -17.32
C ILE A 3 7.97 -2.80 -17.56
N GLU A 4 8.44 -2.11 -16.54
CA GLU A 4 9.62 -1.22 -16.63
C GLU A 4 10.91 -1.97 -16.28
N TYR A 5 10.83 -2.88 -15.30
CA TYR A 5 11.94 -3.68 -14.84
C TYR A 5 11.53 -5.12 -14.60
N SER A 6 12.47 -6.03 -14.71
CA SER A 6 12.30 -7.42 -14.33
C SER A 6 13.52 -7.96 -13.59
N TYR A 7 13.33 -8.90 -12.69
CA TYR A 7 14.38 -9.60 -11.98
C TYR A 7 14.17 -11.10 -12.07
N ASN A 8 15.21 -11.79 -12.53
CA ASN A 8 15.23 -13.23 -12.78
C ASN A 8 15.95 -13.96 -11.63
N HIS A 9 15.20 -14.69 -10.82
CA HIS A 9 15.73 -15.52 -9.74
C HIS A 9 15.65 -16.99 -10.13
N LEU A 10 16.79 -17.72 -9.99
CA LEU A 10 16.91 -19.15 -10.30
C LEU A 10 16.41 -19.54 -11.72
N HIS A 11 16.71 -18.71 -12.72
CA HIS A 11 16.36 -18.96 -14.13
C HIS A 11 14.84 -19.04 -14.42
N ALA A 12 14.04 -18.36 -13.64
CA ALA A 12 12.58 -18.31 -13.83
C ALA A 12 12.22 -17.72 -15.21
N GLU A 13 12.89 -16.64 -15.62
CA GLU A 13 12.66 -15.99 -16.92
C GLU A 13 12.91 -16.93 -18.09
N GLU A 14 14.07 -17.62 -18.11
CA GLU A 14 14.42 -18.56 -19.17
C GLU A 14 13.41 -19.71 -19.23
N TYR A 15 12.97 -20.21 -18.05
CA TYR A 15 11.95 -21.23 -17.98
C TYR A 15 10.64 -20.75 -18.59
N LEU A 16 10.16 -19.54 -18.21
CA LEU A 16 8.92 -18.97 -18.69
C LEU A 16 8.94 -18.78 -20.21
N TYR A 17 9.94 -18.08 -20.76
CA TYR A 17 10.00 -17.83 -22.20
C TYR A 17 10.30 -19.06 -23.05
N TYR A 18 10.97 -20.08 -22.51
CA TYR A 18 11.27 -21.30 -23.26
C TYR A 18 10.17 -22.37 -23.15
N ARG A 19 9.54 -22.52 -21.99
CA ARG A 19 8.58 -23.58 -21.71
C ARG A 19 7.12 -23.12 -21.61
N LYS A 20 6.88 -21.88 -21.25
CA LYS A 20 5.56 -21.32 -20.92
C LYS A 20 5.35 -19.97 -21.61
N GLU A 21 5.90 -19.76 -22.79
CA GLU A 21 5.86 -18.47 -23.50
C GLU A 21 4.44 -17.89 -23.60
N ASN A 22 3.46 -18.74 -23.90
CA ASN A 22 2.08 -18.28 -23.99
C ASN A 22 1.57 -17.68 -22.66
N LEU A 23 1.96 -18.25 -21.52
CA LEU A 23 1.50 -17.79 -20.21
C LEU A 23 2.13 -16.44 -19.84
N ILE A 24 3.44 -16.28 -20.05
CA ILE A 24 4.07 -14.99 -19.78
C ILE A 24 3.53 -13.89 -20.72
N ARG A 25 3.29 -14.21 -21.99
CA ARG A 25 2.65 -13.27 -22.95
C ARG A 25 1.25 -12.87 -22.52
N GLU A 26 0.44 -13.80 -21.99
CA GLU A 26 -0.88 -13.48 -21.45
C GLU A 26 -0.81 -12.45 -20.31
N ILE A 27 0.20 -12.54 -19.44
CA ILE A 27 0.42 -11.59 -18.34
C ILE A 27 0.90 -10.24 -18.89
N GLU A 28 1.88 -10.24 -19.78
CA GLU A 28 2.39 -9.02 -20.43
C GLU A 28 1.28 -8.24 -21.16
N ASP A 29 0.46 -8.92 -21.95
CA ASP A 29 -0.67 -8.33 -22.66
C ASP A 29 -1.73 -7.80 -21.69
N CYS A 30 -2.05 -8.57 -20.63
CA CYS A 30 -2.98 -8.11 -19.60
C CYS A 30 -2.51 -6.81 -18.97
N LEU A 31 -1.25 -6.72 -18.55
CA LEU A 31 -0.70 -5.52 -17.94
C LEU A 31 -0.67 -4.34 -18.91
N LYS A 32 -0.31 -4.57 -20.18
CA LYS A 32 -0.28 -3.55 -21.22
C LYS A 32 -1.67 -2.96 -21.52
N ASP A 33 -2.71 -3.78 -21.46
CA ASP A 33 -4.08 -3.37 -21.73
C ASP A 33 -4.73 -2.60 -20.59
N VAL A 34 -4.12 -2.60 -19.38
CA VAL A 34 -4.64 -1.84 -18.23
C VAL A 34 -4.17 -0.38 -18.30
N ASP A 35 -5.12 0.54 -18.42
CA ASP A 35 -4.88 1.97 -18.27
C ASP A 35 -5.06 2.38 -16.81
N ALA A 36 -3.94 2.51 -16.08
CA ALA A 36 -3.95 2.84 -14.66
C ALA A 36 -4.61 4.20 -14.36
N ASN A 37 -4.58 5.14 -15.30
CA ASN A 37 -5.13 6.48 -15.10
C ASN A 37 -6.67 6.50 -15.03
N ARG A 38 -7.32 5.38 -15.38
CA ARG A 38 -8.77 5.21 -15.17
C ARG A 38 -9.14 4.87 -13.73
N PHE A 39 -8.18 4.47 -12.91
CA PHE A 39 -8.37 3.98 -11.55
C PHE A 39 -7.75 4.91 -10.52
N LEU A 40 -8.29 6.13 -10.44
CA LEU A 40 -7.82 7.16 -9.52
C LEU A 40 -8.81 7.34 -8.36
N LYS A 41 -8.28 7.69 -7.19
CA LYS A 41 -9.06 8.07 -6.00
C LYS A 41 -8.44 9.26 -5.28
N VAL A 42 -9.26 9.92 -4.45
CA VAL A 42 -8.75 10.89 -3.47
C VAL A 42 -8.28 10.16 -2.22
N SER A 43 -7.03 10.37 -1.82
CA SER A 43 -6.47 9.73 -0.62
C SER A 43 -7.18 10.22 0.65
N CYS A 44 -7.56 9.26 1.49
CA CYS A 44 -8.12 9.48 2.83
C CYS A 44 -7.09 9.30 3.94
N ASP A 45 -5.83 9.03 3.61
CA ASP A 45 -4.76 8.87 4.58
C ASP A 45 -4.43 10.19 5.27
N LYS A 46 -4.17 10.15 6.58
CA LYS A 46 -3.82 11.36 7.34
C LYS A 46 -2.61 12.08 6.80
N ALA A 47 -1.60 11.35 6.32
CA ALA A 47 -0.40 11.93 5.75
C ALA A 47 -0.65 12.56 4.37
N ASN A 48 -1.50 11.95 3.56
CA ASN A 48 -1.70 12.22 2.14
C ASN A 48 -3.12 12.70 1.81
N LEU A 49 -3.85 13.20 2.81
CA LEU A 49 -5.25 13.60 2.66
C LEU A 49 -5.44 14.61 1.53
N GLY A 50 -6.34 14.27 0.62
CA GLY A 50 -6.68 15.12 -0.52
C GLY A 50 -5.74 14.99 -1.72
N LEU A 51 -4.68 14.17 -1.67
CA LEU A 51 -3.88 13.84 -2.84
C LEU A 51 -4.65 12.88 -3.76
N ILE A 52 -4.36 12.95 -5.05
CA ILE A 52 -4.89 12.01 -6.04
C ILE A 52 -3.91 10.85 -6.17
N TYR A 53 -4.41 9.64 -5.98
CA TYR A 53 -3.62 8.42 -6.01
C TYR A 53 -4.28 7.35 -6.86
N TYR A 54 -3.51 6.38 -7.32
CA TYR A 54 -4.04 5.16 -7.91
C TYR A 54 -4.85 4.37 -6.88
N ASP A 55 -6.01 3.89 -7.28
CA ASP A 55 -6.81 2.98 -6.46
C ASP A 55 -6.32 1.55 -6.63
N GLN A 56 -5.49 1.11 -5.66
CA GLN A 56 -4.89 -0.23 -5.66
C GLN A 56 -5.93 -1.35 -5.75
N LYS A 57 -7.09 -1.18 -5.11
CA LYS A 57 -8.15 -2.19 -5.15
C LYS A 57 -8.79 -2.30 -6.53
N ALA A 58 -9.05 -1.16 -7.15
CA ALA A 58 -9.63 -1.12 -8.48
C ALA A 58 -8.64 -1.64 -9.53
N LEU A 59 -7.35 -1.30 -9.42
CA LEU A 59 -6.29 -1.85 -10.28
C LEU A 59 -6.15 -3.37 -10.12
N ASN A 60 -6.12 -3.88 -8.88
CA ASN A 60 -6.08 -5.32 -8.63
C ASN A 60 -7.31 -6.02 -9.21
N SER A 61 -8.51 -5.43 -9.08
CA SER A 61 -9.73 -5.99 -9.65
C SER A 61 -9.66 -6.07 -11.18
N GLU A 62 -9.21 -5.00 -11.84
CA GLU A 62 -9.07 -4.97 -13.30
C GLU A 62 -8.08 -6.04 -13.80
N ILE A 63 -6.91 -6.17 -13.15
CA ILE A 63 -5.94 -7.20 -13.50
C ILE A 63 -6.54 -8.60 -13.27
N LYS A 64 -7.24 -8.79 -12.14
CA LYS A 64 -7.90 -10.05 -11.81
C LYS A 64 -8.93 -10.45 -12.86
N ASP A 65 -9.79 -9.52 -13.26
CA ASP A 65 -10.84 -9.79 -14.25
C ASP A 65 -10.21 -10.22 -15.59
N ARG A 66 -9.19 -9.51 -16.05
CA ARG A 66 -8.47 -9.81 -17.31
C ARG A 66 -7.72 -11.14 -17.30
N LEU A 67 -7.04 -11.46 -16.19
CA LEU A 67 -6.35 -12.74 -16.05
C LEU A 67 -7.36 -13.88 -15.94
N THR A 68 -8.47 -13.68 -15.23
CA THR A 68 -9.55 -14.67 -15.11
C THR A 68 -10.19 -14.97 -16.48
N GLU A 69 -10.42 -13.99 -17.34
CA GLU A 69 -10.89 -14.18 -18.71
C GLU A 69 -9.94 -15.04 -19.56
N LYS A 70 -8.66 -15.04 -19.23
CA LYS A 70 -7.63 -15.89 -19.87
C LYS A 70 -7.46 -17.25 -19.20
N GLY A 71 -8.31 -17.59 -18.21
CA GLY A 71 -8.31 -18.88 -17.51
C GLY A 71 -7.27 -18.99 -16.39
N TRP A 72 -6.81 -17.88 -15.84
CA TRP A 72 -6.07 -17.84 -14.59
C TRP A 72 -7.04 -17.88 -13.41
N GLU A 73 -6.80 -18.76 -12.45
CA GLU A 73 -7.73 -18.99 -11.35
C GLU A 73 -7.03 -18.84 -10.00
N GLU A 74 -7.77 -18.34 -9.01
CA GLU A 74 -7.32 -18.33 -7.62
C GLU A 74 -7.09 -19.78 -7.16
N PHE A 75 -5.95 -20.04 -6.54
CA PHE A 75 -5.65 -21.38 -6.05
C PHE A 75 -5.42 -21.37 -4.54
N LYS A 76 -6.19 -22.18 -3.84
CA LYS A 76 -6.15 -22.32 -2.40
C LYS A 76 -6.00 -23.76 -2.00
N THR A 77 -5.04 -24.04 -1.12
CA THR A 77 -4.88 -25.36 -0.52
C THR A 77 -4.92 -25.28 1.00
N SER A 78 -5.58 -26.25 1.61
CA SER A 78 -5.62 -26.41 3.07
C SER A 78 -4.53 -27.37 3.52
N TYR A 79 -4.04 -27.18 4.73
CA TYR A 79 -3.11 -28.08 5.41
C TYR A 79 -3.36 -28.04 6.91
N TYR A 80 -2.76 -28.99 7.64
CA TYR A 80 -2.82 -29.00 9.09
C TYR A 80 -1.44 -28.75 9.69
N VAL A 81 -1.44 -28.08 10.85
CA VAL A 81 -0.27 -27.83 11.67
C VAL A 81 -0.48 -28.33 13.09
N THR A 82 0.61 -28.57 13.80
CA THR A 82 0.60 -28.96 15.21
C THR A 82 1.75 -28.28 15.94
N SER A 83 1.69 -28.22 17.27
CA SER A 83 2.76 -27.70 18.10
C SER A 83 3.95 -28.66 18.25
N ASP A 84 3.79 -29.94 17.92
CA ASP A 84 4.87 -30.92 17.99
C ASP A 84 5.79 -30.85 16.77
N GLN A 85 7.06 -30.54 17.02
CA GLN A 85 8.07 -30.39 15.95
C GLN A 85 8.38 -31.70 15.22
N SER A 86 8.29 -32.85 15.89
CA SER A 86 8.56 -34.15 15.26
C SER A 86 7.48 -34.47 14.25
N THR A 87 6.23 -34.38 14.66
CA THR A 87 5.06 -34.56 13.79
C THR A 87 5.04 -33.53 12.65
N THR A 88 5.41 -32.25 12.93
CA THR A 88 5.52 -31.23 11.90
C THR A 88 6.52 -31.62 10.79
N LYS A 89 7.71 -32.15 11.15
CA LYS A 89 8.70 -32.61 10.19
C LYS A 89 8.23 -33.80 9.34
N GLU A 90 7.38 -34.64 9.93
CA GLU A 90 6.78 -35.79 9.25
C GLU A 90 5.76 -35.34 8.19
N ILE A 91 4.86 -34.43 8.55
CA ILE A 91 3.73 -34.04 7.71
C ILE A 91 4.04 -32.95 6.67
N VAL A 92 5.12 -32.17 6.83
CA VAL A 92 5.39 -30.97 6.01
C VAL A 92 5.48 -31.26 4.50
N LYS A 93 5.88 -32.48 4.12
CA LYS A 93 5.99 -32.92 2.72
C LYS A 93 4.76 -33.65 2.17
N ILE A 94 3.77 -33.86 3.02
CA ILE A 94 2.56 -34.56 2.65
C ILE A 94 1.57 -33.54 2.05
N SER A 95 1.16 -33.76 0.81
CA SER A 95 0.23 -32.84 0.12
C SER A 95 -1.23 -33.06 0.53
N ASP A 96 -1.60 -34.28 0.91
CA ASP A 96 -2.96 -34.58 1.35
C ASP A 96 -3.23 -34.09 2.77
N ALA A 97 -4.15 -33.14 2.90
CA ALA A 97 -4.51 -32.56 4.20
C ALA A 97 -5.18 -33.58 5.16
N GLU A 98 -5.97 -34.52 4.64
CA GLU A 98 -6.61 -35.52 5.51
C GLU A 98 -5.57 -36.52 6.03
N GLU A 99 -4.56 -36.86 5.24
CA GLU A 99 -3.43 -37.66 5.69
C GLU A 99 -2.58 -36.94 6.75
N GLN A 100 -2.31 -35.64 6.56
CA GLN A 100 -1.66 -34.82 7.60
C GLN A 100 -2.44 -34.87 8.91
N LYS A 101 -3.76 -34.67 8.85
CA LYS A 101 -4.64 -34.72 10.00
C LYS A 101 -4.59 -36.09 10.71
N ARG A 102 -4.61 -37.17 9.94
CA ARG A 102 -4.54 -38.54 10.46
C ARG A 102 -3.25 -38.76 11.26
N ILE A 103 -2.11 -38.39 10.70
CA ILE A 103 -0.79 -38.54 11.35
C ILE A 103 -0.72 -37.72 12.65
N ILE A 104 -1.24 -36.47 12.64
CA ILE A 104 -1.27 -35.63 13.84
C ILE A 104 -2.07 -36.31 14.97
N LEU A 105 -3.26 -36.86 14.62
CA LEU A 105 -4.09 -37.56 15.59
C LEU A 105 -3.45 -38.85 16.10
N GLU A 106 -2.79 -39.63 15.25
CA GLU A 106 -2.04 -40.86 15.63
C GLU A 106 -0.90 -40.55 16.60
N ASN A 107 -0.26 -39.39 16.47
CA ASN A 107 0.76 -38.88 17.37
C ASN A 107 0.16 -38.23 18.66
N ASN A 108 -1.14 -38.40 18.92
CA ASN A 108 -1.87 -37.81 20.04
C ASN A 108 -1.74 -36.27 20.13
N GLN A 109 -1.71 -35.59 18.96
CA GLN A 109 -1.63 -34.15 18.86
C GLN A 109 -2.94 -33.55 18.33
N GLU A 110 -3.11 -32.24 18.54
CA GLU A 110 -4.26 -31.50 18.02
C GLU A 110 -3.99 -31.00 16.58
N PRO A 111 -4.83 -31.37 15.59
CA PRO A 111 -4.69 -30.87 14.22
C PRO A 111 -5.32 -29.47 14.07
N LEU A 112 -4.52 -28.46 13.85
CA LEU A 112 -4.95 -27.08 13.61
C LEU A 112 -5.00 -26.81 12.10
N LYS A 113 -6.18 -26.51 11.57
CA LYS A 113 -6.37 -26.27 10.14
C LYS A 113 -5.83 -24.90 9.74
N SER A 114 -5.06 -24.85 8.67
CA SER A 114 -4.55 -23.64 8.03
C SER A 114 -4.72 -23.72 6.50
N PHE A 115 -4.35 -22.66 5.78
CA PHE A 115 -4.36 -22.64 4.32
C PHE A 115 -3.33 -21.66 3.77
N ASN A 116 -2.89 -21.92 2.54
CA ASN A 116 -2.21 -20.95 1.69
C ASN A 116 -3.01 -20.73 0.40
N GLN A 117 -2.85 -19.55 -0.17
CA GLN A 117 -3.59 -19.13 -1.36
C GLN A 117 -2.69 -18.24 -2.21
N VAL A 118 -2.69 -18.47 -3.53
CA VAL A 118 -2.11 -17.53 -4.52
C VAL A 118 -3.22 -16.84 -5.28
N ASP A 119 -2.96 -15.63 -5.74
CA ASP A 119 -3.94 -14.83 -6.46
C ASP A 119 -4.34 -15.51 -7.78
N PHE A 120 -3.37 -16.10 -8.49
CA PHE A 120 -3.61 -16.80 -9.75
C PHE A 120 -2.69 -17.99 -9.92
N LEU A 121 -3.23 -19.06 -10.47
CA LEU A 121 -2.52 -20.27 -10.90
C LEU A 121 -3.01 -20.68 -12.28
N LYS A 122 -2.10 -20.98 -13.19
CA LYS A 122 -2.37 -21.63 -14.47
C LYS A 122 -1.16 -22.43 -14.91
N ASP A 123 -1.39 -23.68 -15.32
CA ASP A 123 -0.33 -24.57 -15.81
C ASP A 123 0.94 -24.59 -14.96
N ARG A 124 0.78 -24.61 -13.63
CA ARG A 124 1.87 -24.63 -12.62
C ARG A 124 2.68 -23.33 -12.54
N ILE A 125 2.19 -22.23 -13.08
CA ILE A 125 2.74 -20.90 -12.89
C ILE A 125 1.83 -20.13 -11.92
N ALA A 126 2.40 -19.71 -10.79
CA ALA A 126 1.69 -18.89 -9.81
C ALA A 126 1.99 -17.40 -10.03
N VAL A 127 0.98 -16.54 -9.84
CA VAL A 127 1.14 -15.09 -9.94
C VAL A 127 0.52 -14.45 -8.71
N GLU A 128 1.26 -13.51 -8.12
CA GLU A 128 0.80 -12.60 -7.08
C GLU A 128 0.86 -11.16 -7.61
N VAL A 129 -0.16 -10.36 -7.32
CA VAL A 129 -0.20 -8.93 -7.67
C VAL A 129 -0.26 -8.12 -6.39
N GLN A 130 0.86 -7.49 -6.04
CA GLN A 130 1.01 -6.88 -4.72
C GLN A 130 1.05 -5.36 -4.78
N PHE A 131 -0.13 -4.73 -4.68
CA PHE A 131 -0.28 -3.28 -4.43
C PHE A 131 -0.62 -2.97 -2.97
N GLY A 132 -0.43 -3.93 -2.10
CA GLY A 132 -0.75 -3.85 -0.68
C GLY A 132 0.46 -3.57 0.20
N LYS A 133 0.44 -4.16 1.41
CA LYS A 133 1.45 -3.91 2.42
C LYS A 133 2.81 -4.48 2.03
N TYR A 134 3.86 -3.69 2.22
CA TYR A 134 5.24 -4.03 1.84
C TYR A 134 5.73 -5.40 2.35
N PHE A 135 5.32 -5.84 3.55
CA PHE A 135 5.75 -7.13 4.09
C PHE A 135 5.10 -8.34 3.39
N SER A 136 4.05 -8.13 2.60
CA SER A 136 3.35 -9.23 1.93
C SER A 136 4.21 -9.87 0.86
N VAL A 137 5.01 -9.10 0.12
CA VAL A 137 5.92 -9.62 -0.91
C VAL A 137 6.92 -10.63 -0.32
N ALA A 138 7.52 -10.31 0.82
CA ALA A 138 8.42 -11.25 1.49
C ALA A 138 7.70 -12.55 1.89
N TYR A 139 6.45 -12.45 2.37
CA TYR A 139 5.63 -13.63 2.67
C TYR A 139 5.30 -14.43 1.40
N ASP A 140 4.98 -13.76 0.31
CA ASP A 140 4.65 -14.40 -0.97
C ASP A 140 5.89 -15.14 -1.51
N LEU A 141 7.05 -14.49 -1.56
CA LEU A 141 8.30 -15.08 -2.05
C LEU A 141 8.79 -16.26 -1.19
N HIS A 142 8.89 -16.07 0.12
CA HIS A 142 9.56 -17.03 1.01
C HIS A 142 8.62 -18.08 1.60
N VAL A 143 7.33 -17.80 1.68
CA VAL A 143 6.37 -18.73 2.29
C VAL A 143 5.45 -19.32 1.24
N LYS A 144 4.67 -18.50 0.49
CA LYS A 144 3.67 -19.02 -0.41
C LYS A 144 4.28 -19.75 -1.61
N HIS A 145 5.13 -19.08 -2.40
CA HIS A 145 5.74 -19.73 -3.56
C HIS A 145 6.58 -20.93 -3.16
N THR A 146 7.38 -20.82 -2.09
CA THR A 146 8.16 -21.95 -1.58
C THR A 146 7.26 -23.11 -1.13
N PHE A 147 6.16 -22.84 -0.43
CA PHE A 147 5.21 -23.85 0.00
C PHE A 147 4.61 -24.61 -1.19
N PHE A 148 4.11 -23.90 -2.20
CA PHE A 148 3.53 -24.52 -3.39
C PHE A 148 4.56 -25.25 -4.26
N TYR A 149 5.80 -24.73 -4.32
CA TYR A 149 6.90 -25.35 -5.05
C TYR A 149 7.34 -26.68 -4.43
N ILE A 150 7.49 -26.75 -3.10
CA ILE A 150 7.87 -27.99 -2.39
C ILE A 150 6.79 -29.07 -2.57
N ARG A 151 5.53 -28.67 -2.70
CA ARG A 151 4.40 -29.58 -2.93
C ARG A 151 4.23 -30.01 -4.39
N ASP A 152 5.07 -29.50 -5.28
CA ASP A 152 4.96 -29.70 -6.73
C ASP A 152 3.68 -29.13 -7.37
N ASP A 153 3.04 -28.15 -6.69
CA ASP A 153 1.87 -27.45 -7.21
C ASP A 153 2.27 -26.40 -8.26
N ILE A 154 3.47 -25.80 -8.13
CA ILE A 154 4.01 -24.80 -9.07
C ILE A 154 5.45 -25.14 -9.51
N GLU A 155 5.86 -24.55 -10.62
CA GLU A 155 7.22 -24.60 -11.16
C GLU A 155 7.92 -23.24 -11.04
N VAL A 156 7.17 -22.16 -11.19
CA VAL A 156 7.66 -20.78 -11.10
C VAL A 156 6.63 -19.89 -10.40
N GLY A 157 7.10 -18.99 -9.54
CA GLY A 157 6.33 -17.87 -9.01
C GLY A 157 6.58 -16.59 -9.81
N ILE A 158 5.57 -15.78 -10.00
CA ILE A 158 5.67 -14.43 -10.58
C ILE A 158 5.13 -13.43 -9.57
N GLU A 159 5.93 -12.39 -9.27
CA GLU A 159 5.53 -11.27 -8.43
C GLU A 159 5.37 -10.01 -9.29
N ILE A 160 4.19 -9.39 -9.26
CA ILE A 160 3.90 -8.14 -9.95
C ILE A 160 3.76 -7.04 -8.91
N ILE A 161 4.73 -6.13 -8.89
CA ILE A 161 4.80 -5.04 -7.91
C ILE A 161 5.07 -3.69 -8.61
N PRO A 162 4.64 -2.55 -8.05
CA PRO A 162 4.91 -1.25 -8.66
C PRO A 162 6.40 -0.90 -8.56
N THR A 163 6.91 -0.12 -9.52
CA THR A 163 8.19 0.59 -9.35
C THR A 163 8.08 1.62 -8.24
N HIS A 164 9.20 2.10 -7.70
CA HIS A 164 9.22 3.20 -6.73
C HIS A 164 8.45 4.43 -7.26
N ARG A 165 8.60 4.76 -8.53
CA ARG A 165 7.93 5.90 -9.16
C ARG A 165 6.40 5.76 -9.15
N MET A 166 5.88 4.58 -9.49
CA MET A 166 4.43 4.32 -9.42
C MET A 166 3.95 4.27 -7.97
N MET A 167 4.72 3.66 -7.05
CA MET A 167 4.41 3.59 -5.63
C MET A 167 4.24 4.97 -5.00
N MET A 168 5.02 5.97 -5.42
CA MET A 168 4.87 7.35 -4.92
C MET A 168 3.50 7.98 -5.23
N CYS A 169 2.76 7.42 -6.19
CA CYS A 169 1.39 7.78 -6.53
C CYS A 169 0.35 6.80 -5.94
N MET A 170 0.69 6.11 -4.85
CA MET A 170 -0.17 5.16 -4.13
C MET A 170 -0.26 5.50 -2.64
N ASP A 171 -1.18 4.86 -1.92
CA ASP A 171 -1.26 4.99 -0.46
C ASP A 171 0.02 4.46 0.22
N THR A 172 0.24 4.89 1.47
CA THR A 172 1.44 4.53 2.24
C THR A 172 1.54 3.02 2.52
N GLY A 173 2.77 2.52 2.53
CA GLY A 173 3.08 1.14 2.92
C GLY A 173 3.00 0.12 1.79
N VAL A 174 3.01 0.55 0.56
CA VAL A 174 3.10 -0.32 -0.63
C VAL A 174 4.54 -0.76 -0.87
N ALA A 175 4.74 -2.03 -1.19
CA ALA A 175 6.02 -2.55 -1.65
C ALA A 175 6.40 -1.95 -3.02
N TRP A 176 7.69 -1.88 -3.32
CA TRP A 176 8.16 -1.44 -4.63
C TRP A 176 9.36 -2.27 -5.11
N TYR A 177 9.46 -2.41 -6.41
CA TYR A 177 10.37 -3.32 -7.10
C TYR A 177 11.84 -3.18 -6.64
N GLU A 178 12.38 -1.98 -6.62
CA GLU A 178 13.80 -1.74 -6.37
C GLU A 178 14.20 -2.16 -4.94
N ASN A 179 13.28 -2.03 -3.97
CA ASN A 179 13.51 -2.48 -2.60
C ASN A 179 13.44 -4.01 -2.49
N GLU A 180 12.40 -4.61 -3.06
CA GLU A 180 12.19 -6.05 -2.92
C GLU A 180 13.25 -6.85 -3.67
N VAL A 181 13.64 -6.43 -4.87
CA VAL A 181 14.77 -7.04 -5.59
C VAL A 181 16.08 -6.89 -4.81
N THR A 182 16.31 -5.71 -4.18
CA THR A 182 17.48 -5.52 -3.33
C THR A 182 17.48 -6.49 -2.14
N ASN A 183 16.31 -6.75 -1.52
CA ASN A 183 16.18 -7.70 -0.43
C ASN A 183 16.52 -9.13 -0.89
N VAL A 184 15.95 -9.57 -2.01
CA VAL A 184 16.25 -10.90 -2.59
C VAL A 184 17.76 -11.06 -2.91
N ILE A 185 18.39 -10.05 -3.51
CA ILE A 185 19.83 -10.06 -3.80
C ILE A 185 20.66 -10.19 -2.50
N ARG A 186 20.29 -9.47 -1.43
CA ARG A 186 20.97 -9.53 -0.12
C ARG A 186 20.86 -10.88 0.57
N GLU A 187 19.75 -11.58 0.39
CA GLU A 187 19.53 -12.91 0.97
C GLU A 187 20.34 -14.01 0.27
N GLY A 188 20.86 -13.72 -0.91
CA GLY A 188 21.73 -14.61 -1.67
C GLY A 188 20.98 -15.55 -2.62
N ARG A 189 21.75 -16.22 -3.47
CA ARG A 189 21.23 -16.96 -4.64
C ARG A 189 20.24 -18.08 -4.32
N ASN A 190 20.26 -18.62 -3.13
CA ASN A 190 19.43 -19.78 -2.77
C ASN A 190 18.17 -19.41 -2.00
N ASN A 191 17.87 -18.11 -1.90
CA ASN A 191 16.72 -17.63 -1.15
C ASN A 191 15.99 -16.53 -1.96
N PRO A 192 14.69 -16.70 -2.27
CA PRO A 192 13.85 -17.88 -2.01
C PRO A 192 14.34 -19.14 -2.77
N SER A 193 13.99 -20.31 -2.25
CA SER A 193 14.41 -21.62 -2.85
C SER A 193 13.54 -22.07 -4.02
N VAL A 194 12.77 -21.18 -4.59
CA VAL A 194 11.87 -21.38 -5.74
C VAL A 194 12.25 -20.42 -6.86
N PRO A 195 12.18 -20.85 -8.14
CA PRO A 195 12.33 -19.92 -9.26
C PRO A 195 11.25 -18.85 -9.21
N VAL A 196 11.66 -17.56 -9.22
CA VAL A 196 10.73 -16.41 -9.20
C VAL A 196 11.12 -15.38 -10.24
N TYR A 197 10.12 -14.85 -10.93
CA TYR A 197 10.24 -13.72 -11.84
C TYR A 197 9.52 -12.50 -11.28
N ILE A 198 10.28 -11.49 -10.89
CA ILE A 198 9.71 -10.29 -10.27
C ILE A 198 9.57 -9.20 -11.34
N LEU A 199 8.36 -8.70 -11.53
CA LEU A 199 8.01 -7.68 -12.53
C LEU A 199 7.72 -6.35 -11.82
N GLY A 200 8.54 -5.34 -12.14
CA GLY A 200 8.33 -3.95 -11.74
C GLY A 200 7.46 -3.22 -12.75
N ILE A 201 6.22 -2.92 -12.39
CA ILE A 201 5.27 -2.29 -13.30
C ILE A 201 5.14 -0.79 -13.05
N GLU A 202 4.79 -0.08 -14.11
CA GLU A 202 4.60 1.37 -14.09
C GLU A 202 3.42 1.78 -14.96
N SER A 203 2.78 2.90 -14.61
CA SER A 203 1.85 3.58 -15.52
C SER A 203 2.61 4.21 -16.69
N ASP A 204 2.02 4.21 -17.87
CA ASP A 204 2.64 4.79 -19.06
C ASP A 204 2.98 6.28 -18.83
N ASP A 205 2.06 7.01 -18.20
CA ASP A 205 2.27 8.38 -17.75
C ASP A 205 1.96 8.47 -16.25
N CYS A 206 2.96 8.80 -15.44
CA CYS A 206 2.72 9.06 -14.01
C CYS A 206 1.85 10.31 -13.84
N ILE A 207 0.79 10.14 -13.05
CA ILE A 207 -0.12 11.24 -12.72
C ILE A 207 0.53 12.29 -11.83
N SER A 208 0.07 13.54 -11.92
CA SER A 208 0.21 14.47 -10.81
C SER A 208 -0.61 13.99 -9.61
N THR A 209 -0.06 14.13 -8.41
CA THR A 209 -0.80 13.82 -7.18
C THR A 209 -1.53 15.04 -6.62
N ASP A 210 -1.29 16.24 -7.15
CA ASP A 210 -1.96 17.46 -6.70
C ASP A 210 -3.33 17.63 -7.40
N PRO A 211 -4.45 17.70 -6.67
CA PRO A 211 -5.76 17.92 -7.28
C PRO A 211 -5.89 19.26 -8.01
N CYS A 212 -4.96 20.21 -7.79
CA CYS A 212 -4.94 21.47 -8.51
C CYS A 212 -4.53 21.33 -9.98
N ASP A 213 -3.85 20.23 -10.33
CA ASP A 213 -3.44 19.93 -11.69
C ASP A 213 -4.54 19.25 -12.53
N PHE A 214 -5.68 18.96 -11.92
CA PHE A 214 -6.83 18.35 -12.57
C PHE A 214 -7.95 19.37 -12.85
N THR A 215 -8.67 19.16 -13.94
CA THR A 215 -9.89 19.91 -14.25
C THR A 215 -11.03 19.56 -13.28
N ASP A 216 -12.05 20.42 -13.17
CA ASP A 216 -13.24 20.17 -12.36
C ASP A 216 -13.97 18.87 -12.76
N SER A 217 -13.99 18.58 -14.06
CA SER A 217 -14.65 17.38 -14.59
C SER A 217 -13.91 16.10 -14.16
N GLU A 218 -12.60 16.07 -14.29
CA GLU A 218 -11.76 14.94 -13.86
C GLU A 218 -11.88 14.70 -12.36
N LEU A 219 -11.78 15.76 -11.56
CA LEU A 219 -11.91 15.64 -10.09
C LEU A 219 -13.29 15.13 -9.68
N ARG A 220 -14.38 15.56 -10.32
CA ARG A 220 -15.73 15.03 -10.05
C ARG A 220 -15.82 13.55 -10.36
N ASN A 221 -15.20 13.11 -11.44
CA ASN A 221 -15.15 11.70 -11.80
C ASN A 221 -14.35 10.89 -10.76
N ILE A 222 -13.15 11.35 -10.37
CA ILE A 222 -12.32 10.73 -9.33
C ILE A 222 -13.07 10.68 -7.99
N LEU A 223 -13.75 11.77 -7.61
CA LEU A 223 -14.53 11.82 -6.38
C LEU A 223 -15.74 10.87 -6.41
N ALA A 224 -16.30 10.58 -7.58
CA ALA A 224 -17.41 9.64 -7.70
C ALA A 224 -17.00 8.22 -7.28
N HIS A 225 -15.74 7.85 -7.51
CA HIS A 225 -15.16 6.54 -7.18
C HIS A 225 -14.44 6.52 -5.81
N SER A 226 -14.34 7.67 -5.12
CA SER A 226 -13.66 7.78 -3.84
C SER A 226 -14.59 7.52 -2.66
N ASP A 227 -14.04 7.06 -1.52
CA ASP A 227 -14.79 6.92 -0.26
C ASP A 227 -15.06 8.30 0.35
N LYS A 228 -16.14 8.94 -0.10
CA LYS A 228 -16.55 10.29 0.33
C LYS A 228 -16.78 10.37 1.83
N TYR A 229 -17.40 9.35 2.44
CA TYR A 229 -17.68 9.36 3.87
C TYR A 229 -16.39 9.40 4.70
N LYS A 230 -15.43 8.56 4.37
CA LYS A 230 -14.11 8.52 5.02
C LYS A 230 -13.34 9.82 4.79
N LEU A 231 -13.35 10.33 3.54
CA LEU A 231 -12.69 11.58 3.17
C LEU A 231 -13.21 12.75 4.01
N PHE A 232 -14.53 12.98 4.03
CA PHE A 232 -15.13 14.08 4.81
C PHE A 232 -14.95 13.91 6.31
N GLY A 233 -15.03 12.68 6.82
CA GLY A 233 -14.75 12.41 8.22
C GLY A 233 -13.32 12.80 8.61
N GLN A 234 -12.32 12.54 7.78
CA GLN A 234 -10.94 12.94 8.01
C GLN A 234 -10.75 14.47 7.88
N MET A 235 -11.35 15.09 6.85
CA MET A 235 -11.32 16.54 6.67
C MET A 235 -11.91 17.27 7.87
N LYS A 236 -13.07 16.83 8.39
CA LYS A 236 -13.71 17.39 9.58
C LYS A 236 -12.83 17.27 10.83
N LYS A 237 -12.21 16.10 11.06
CA LYS A 237 -11.28 15.89 12.19
C LYS A 237 -10.07 16.81 12.11
N ALA A 238 -9.59 17.03 10.92
CA ALA A 238 -8.46 17.89 10.66
C ALA A 238 -8.78 19.35 10.97
N LYS A 239 -9.89 19.86 10.46
CA LYS A 239 -10.37 21.22 10.76
C LYS A 239 -10.55 21.43 12.26
N ALA A 240 -11.24 20.51 12.94
CA ALA A 240 -11.47 20.61 14.38
C ALA A 240 -10.18 20.70 15.20
N LYS A 241 -9.09 20.05 14.75
CA LYS A 241 -7.79 20.16 15.42
C LYS A 241 -7.18 21.55 15.27
N VAL A 242 -7.30 22.16 14.10
CA VAL A 242 -6.79 23.52 13.85
C VAL A 242 -7.61 24.55 14.63
N ASP A 243 -8.94 24.44 14.60
CA ASP A 243 -9.84 25.34 15.31
C ASP A 243 -9.54 25.32 16.81
N LYS A 244 -9.27 24.15 17.39
CA LYS A 244 -8.88 24.02 18.80
C LYS A 244 -7.55 24.74 19.11
N ILE A 245 -6.55 24.63 18.23
CA ILE A 245 -5.27 25.34 18.43
C ILE A 245 -5.46 26.84 18.25
N GLN A 246 -6.27 27.27 17.26
CA GLN A 246 -6.59 28.68 17.07
C GLN A 246 -7.27 29.27 18.30
N PHE A 247 -8.27 28.59 18.85
CA PHE A 247 -8.93 29.04 20.07
C PHE A 247 -7.95 29.25 21.24
N GLN A 248 -6.98 28.33 21.40
CA GLN A 248 -5.94 28.49 22.44
C GLN A 248 -5.02 29.70 22.18
N ILE A 249 -4.70 29.98 20.92
CA ILE A 249 -3.90 31.15 20.53
C ILE A 249 -4.69 32.44 20.84
N ASP A 250 -5.97 32.49 20.51
CA ASP A 250 -6.84 33.66 20.73
C ASP A 250 -6.99 33.94 22.23
N ASP A 251 -7.12 32.91 23.07
CA ASP A 251 -7.18 33.01 24.52
C ASP A 251 -5.87 33.59 25.12
N LEU A 252 -4.73 33.09 24.66
CA LEU A 252 -3.42 33.63 25.06
C LEU A 252 -3.22 35.09 24.64
N ASN A 253 -3.67 35.44 23.42
CA ASN A 253 -3.58 36.81 22.92
C ASN A 253 -4.46 37.76 23.75
N LYS A 254 -5.65 37.30 24.15
CA LYS A 254 -6.51 38.04 25.05
C LYS A 254 -5.83 38.33 26.40
N THR A 255 -5.26 37.27 27.01
CA THR A 255 -4.53 37.39 28.29
C THR A 255 -3.30 38.33 28.15
N TYR A 256 -2.58 38.27 27.06
CA TYR A 256 -1.49 39.19 26.77
C TYR A 256 -1.95 40.64 26.72
N LEU A 257 -3.07 40.92 26.02
CA LEU A 257 -3.62 42.27 25.94
C LEU A 257 -4.11 42.81 27.28
N GLU A 258 -4.65 41.95 28.15
CA GLU A 258 -5.06 42.29 29.50
C GLU A 258 -3.85 42.70 30.35
N LEU A 259 -2.79 41.89 30.37
CA LEU A 259 -1.54 42.19 31.10
C LEU A 259 -0.86 43.48 30.60
N LYS A 260 -0.92 43.75 29.31
CA LYS A 260 -0.41 45.02 28.73
C LYS A 260 -1.23 46.22 29.20
N LYS A 261 -2.55 46.10 29.35
CA LYS A 261 -3.38 47.17 29.90
C LYS A 261 -3.08 47.43 31.36
N ASP A 262 -2.67 46.41 32.13
CA ASP A 262 -2.28 46.51 33.52
C ASP A 262 -0.85 47.04 33.71
N GLY A 263 -0.20 47.49 32.61
CA GLY A 263 1.10 48.19 32.63
C GLY A 263 2.31 47.30 32.65
N LEU A 264 2.19 45.97 32.44
CA LEU A 264 3.34 45.07 32.31
C LEU A 264 4.04 45.33 30.95
N ASP A 265 5.38 45.35 30.99
CA ASP A 265 6.18 45.44 29.78
C ASP A 265 6.55 44.03 29.23
N ASP A 266 7.13 43.99 28.00
CA ASP A 266 7.49 42.75 27.35
C ASP A 266 8.67 42.04 28.04
N GLU A 267 9.38 42.71 28.92
CA GLU A 267 10.48 42.15 29.70
C GLU A 267 10.00 41.42 30.96
N SER A 268 8.73 41.57 31.35
CA SER A 268 8.15 40.86 32.51
C SER A 268 8.15 39.34 32.32
N LYS A 269 8.37 38.60 33.40
CA LYS A 269 8.43 37.14 33.36
C LYS A 269 7.11 36.52 32.87
N GLU A 270 6.00 37.15 33.18
CA GLU A 270 4.65 36.70 32.80
C GLU A 270 4.41 36.83 31.29
N ILE A 271 4.75 37.99 30.73
CA ILE A 271 4.63 38.23 29.29
C ILE A 271 5.59 37.34 28.50
N LYS A 272 6.86 37.22 28.91
CA LYS A 272 7.82 36.30 28.29
C LYS A 272 7.31 34.82 28.29
N LYS A 273 6.66 34.40 29.36
CA LYS A 273 6.07 33.06 29.43
C LYS A 273 4.92 32.88 28.43
N LEU A 274 4.04 33.88 28.30
CA LEU A 274 2.92 33.85 27.34
C LEU A 274 3.41 33.85 25.91
N ILE A 275 4.40 34.71 25.58
CA ILE A 275 5.02 34.74 24.24
C ILE A 275 5.58 33.35 23.88
N LYS A 276 6.34 32.74 24.78
CA LYS A 276 6.89 31.39 24.55
C LYS A 276 5.82 30.30 24.41
N GLN A 277 4.69 30.43 25.10
CA GLN A 277 3.55 29.51 24.92
C GLN A 277 2.86 29.75 23.57
N ASN A 278 2.67 31.00 23.17
CA ASN A 278 2.10 31.36 21.89
C ASN A 278 2.96 30.85 20.72
N ASP A 279 4.29 31.05 20.80
CA ASP A 279 5.23 30.55 19.78
C ASP A 279 5.12 29.02 19.61
N LYS A 280 5.07 28.28 20.71
CA LYS A 280 4.86 26.82 20.67
C LYS A 280 3.53 26.41 20.07
N LEU A 281 2.46 27.18 20.30
CA LEU A 281 1.14 26.90 19.71
C LEU A 281 1.12 27.27 18.22
N MET A 282 1.80 28.37 17.85
CA MET A 282 1.96 28.76 16.45
C MET A 282 2.78 27.75 15.67
N GLU A 283 3.86 27.21 16.25
CA GLU A 283 4.62 26.10 15.69
C GLU A 283 3.74 24.85 15.52
N LYS A 284 3.01 24.45 16.56
CA LYS A 284 2.03 23.34 16.48
C LYS A 284 0.90 23.61 15.49
N LYS A 285 0.48 24.86 15.35
CA LYS A 285 -0.49 25.25 14.34
C LYS A 285 0.13 25.19 12.96
N GLY A 286 1.39 25.63 12.79
CA GLY A 286 2.18 25.47 11.57
C GLY A 286 2.32 24.01 11.19
N GLU A 287 2.76 23.13 12.09
CA GLU A 287 2.82 21.67 11.88
C GLU A 287 1.45 21.05 11.62
N ALA A 288 0.40 21.50 12.34
CA ALA A 288 -0.97 21.08 12.07
C ALA A 288 -1.50 21.70 10.79
N SER A 289 -0.99 22.88 10.39
CA SER A 289 -1.32 23.61 9.17
C SER A 289 -0.51 23.15 7.98
N ASP A 290 0.74 22.73 8.13
CA ASP A 290 1.46 21.94 7.13
C ASP A 290 0.77 20.60 6.92
N LYS A 291 0.11 20.14 7.96
CA LYS A 291 -0.86 19.05 7.85
C LYS A 291 -2.26 19.56 7.43
N TYR A 292 -2.66 20.81 7.67
CA TYR A 292 -4.05 21.26 7.39
C TYR A 292 -4.37 22.75 7.30
N TYR A 293 -3.55 23.78 7.68
CA TYR A 293 -3.91 25.22 7.56
C TYR A 293 -2.79 26.26 7.61
N ILE A 294 -2.99 27.34 7.06
CA ILE A 294 -2.62 28.69 6.68
C ILE A 294 -1.62 29.41 7.59
N ILE A 295 -0.56 29.90 7.00
CA ILE A 295 0.16 31.12 7.38
C ILE A 295 -0.32 32.24 6.46
N LYS A 296 -0.49 33.45 7.01
CA LYS A 296 -1.32 34.55 6.53
C LYS A 296 -1.20 34.98 5.06
N ASP A 297 -0.16 34.62 4.32
CA ASP A 297 0.07 35.12 2.95
C ASP A 297 0.30 34.04 1.87
N ASN A 298 0.39 32.76 2.26
CA ASN A 298 0.42 31.64 1.32
C ASN A 298 -0.20 30.40 1.98
N PRO A 299 -1.41 29.98 1.58
CA PRO A 299 -2.02 28.80 2.16
C PRO A 299 -1.16 27.57 1.87
N PRO A 300 -0.91 26.68 2.86
CA PRO A 300 -0.20 25.43 2.63
C PRO A 300 -0.87 24.67 1.49
N ALA A 301 -0.08 24.06 0.64
CA ALA A 301 -0.54 23.29 -0.54
C ALA A 301 -1.71 22.34 -0.20
N ARG A 302 -1.70 21.79 1.00
CA ARG A 302 -2.74 20.88 1.49
C ARG A 302 -4.10 21.53 1.75
N LEU A 303 -4.16 22.80 2.17
CA LEU A 303 -5.41 23.49 2.31
C LEU A 303 -6.01 23.82 0.96
N ILE A 304 -5.18 24.29 0.03
CA ILE A 304 -5.61 24.55 -1.34
C ILE A 304 -6.25 23.28 -1.90
N ARG A 305 -5.63 22.12 -1.69
CA ARG A 305 -6.15 20.80 -2.10
C ARG A 305 -7.51 20.49 -1.47
N ILE A 306 -7.62 20.66 -0.15
CA ILE A 306 -8.89 20.41 0.57
C ILE A 306 -9.97 21.37 0.10
N GLN A 307 -9.68 22.66 -0.03
CA GLN A 307 -10.62 23.66 -0.53
C GLN A 307 -11.03 23.39 -1.97
N ARG A 308 -10.11 22.90 -2.81
CA ARG A 308 -10.36 22.50 -4.18
C ARG A 308 -11.38 21.36 -4.24
N ILE A 309 -11.20 20.35 -3.38
CA ILE A 309 -12.11 19.20 -3.29
C ILE A 309 -13.45 19.61 -2.69
N GLU A 310 -13.48 20.43 -1.62
CA GLU A 310 -14.71 20.90 -0.98
C GLU A 310 -15.62 21.70 -1.92
N LYS A 311 -15.05 22.49 -2.84
CA LYS A 311 -15.82 23.26 -3.83
C LYS A 311 -16.55 22.40 -4.87
N LEU A 312 -16.14 21.14 -5.04
CA LEU A 312 -16.65 20.25 -6.09
C LEU A 312 -17.69 19.25 -5.58
N VAL A 313 -17.94 19.26 -4.27
CA VAL A 313 -18.86 18.36 -3.56
C VAL A 313 -20.04 19.15 -3.03
#